data_ac33f24bfda6a1c4263187179e3e9bfe
#
_entry.id   ac33f24bfda6a1c4263187179e3e9bfe
#
_cell.length_a   1.000
_cell.length_b   1.000
_cell.length_c   1.000
_cell.angle_alpha   90.00
_cell.angle_beta   90.00
_cell.angle_gamma   90.00
#
_symmetry.space_group_name_H-M   'P 1'
#
loop_
_entity.id
_entity.type
_entity.pdbx_description
1 polymer ?
#
loop_
_entity_poly.entity_id
_entity_poly.type
_entity_poly.pdbx_seq_one_letter_code
_entity_poly.pdbx_strand_id
1 'polypeptide(L)'
;STRIFELDRAGLTEYQGNYQDYVRLKAEQDERDAALLHKKKQLYKQELDWMRRQPQARATKQQARINRFHDLKKEVSDTTADTDLAMNFETSRIGKKVIEFKDVSFAYDDKQILQHFNLLVQAKDRIGIVGDNGVGKSTLLNLIAGSLEPTDGQVIIGETVRIAYF
;
A
#
# COMPACT_ATOMS: atom_id res chain seq x y z
N SER A 1 9.36 12.27 -14.91
CA SER A 1 9.23 11.91 -13.49
C SER A 1 10.36 10.97 -13.09
N THR A 2 10.89 11.13 -11.91
CA THR A 2 11.94 10.25 -11.34
C THR A 2 11.38 9.26 -10.32
N ARG A 3 10.19 9.55 -9.80
CA ARG A 3 9.42 8.68 -8.92
C ARG A 3 7.94 8.73 -9.29
N ILE A 4 7.30 7.59 -9.24
CA ILE A 4 5.85 7.46 -9.43
C ILE A 4 5.23 6.95 -8.14
N PHE A 5 4.19 7.61 -7.67
CA PHE A 5 3.37 7.16 -6.55
C PHE A 5 2.03 6.67 -7.07
N GLU A 6 1.73 5.41 -6.83
CA GLU A 6 0.41 4.84 -7.07
C GLU A 6 -0.42 4.93 -5.80
N LEU A 7 -1.54 5.62 -5.87
CA LEU A 7 -2.50 5.73 -4.80
C LEU A 7 -3.70 4.83 -5.11
N ASP A 8 -3.99 3.90 -4.22
CA ASP A 8 -5.14 3.03 -4.27
C ASP A 8 -5.81 2.92 -2.89
N ARG A 9 -6.82 2.07 -2.75
CA ARG A 9 -7.53 1.88 -1.49
C ARG A 9 -6.65 1.25 -0.40
N ALA A 10 -5.62 0.52 -0.78
CA ALA A 10 -4.67 -0.09 0.15
C ALA A 10 -3.59 0.90 0.62
N GLY A 11 -3.49 2.08 0.02
CA GLY A 11 -2.53 3.11 0.37
C GLY A 11 -1.68 3.57 -0.80
N LEU A 12 -0.42 3.90 -0.52
CA LEU A 12 0.51 4.45 -1.49
C LEU A 12 1.67 3.50 -1.74
N THR A 13 1.98 3.29 -3.00
CA THR A 13 3.14 2.49 -3.44
C THR A 13 4.07 3.37 -4.28
N GLU A 14 5.36 3.37 -3.96
CA GLU A 14 6.38 4.10 -4.71
C GLU A 14 7.06 3.21 -5.74
N TYR A 15 7.20 3.74 -6.96
CA TYR A 15 7.97 3.13 -8.05
C TYR A 15 9.07 4.09 -8.49
N GLN A 16 10.31 3.60 -8.53
CA GLN A 16 11.44 4.36 -9.04
C GLN A 16 11.43 4.37 -10.56
N GLY A 17 11.67 5.54 -11.15
CA GLY A 17 11.74 5.71 -12.58
C GLY A 17 10.63 6.57 -13.17
N ASN A 18 10.47 6.49 -14.49
CA ASN A 18 9.43 7.19 -15.23
C ASN A 18 8.13 6.37 -15.32
N TYR A 19 7.14 6.90 -16.05
CA TYR A 19 5.86 6.20 -16.21
C TYR A 19 5.99 4.84 -16.92
N GLN A 20 6.90 4.69 -17.87
CA GLN A 20 7.14 3.42 -18.55
C GLN A 20 7.72 2.37 -17.57
N ASP A 21 8.65 2.80 -16.72
CA ASP A 21 9.18 1.94 -15.65
C ASP A 21 8.09 1.51 -14.68
N TYR A 22 7.21 2.43 -14.31
CA TYR A 22 6.05 2.12 -13.49
C TYR A 22 5.15 1.05 -14.12
N VAL A 23 4.79 1.20 -15.39
CA VAL A 23 3.93 0.23 -16.10
C VAL A 23 4.56 -1.15 -16.11
N ARG A 24 5.87 -1.23 -16.38
CA ARG A 24 6.62 -2.49 -16.38
C ARG A 24 6.67 -3.12 -14.99
N LEU A 25 7.07 -2.36 -13.98
CA LEU A 25 7.20 -2.85 -12.61
C LEU A 25 5.85 -3.27 -12.02
N LYS A 26 4.79 -2.54 -12.35
CA LYS A 26 3.42 -2.87 -11.95
C LYS A 26 2.97 -4.20 -12.55
N ALA A 27 3.21 -4.40 -13.85
CA ALA A 27 2.86 -5.65 -14.53
C ALA A 27 3.63 -6.84 -13.93
N GLU A 28 4.92 -6.70 -13.66
CA GLU A 28 5.74 -7.73 -13.01
C GLU A 28 5.25 -8.05 -11.59
N GLN A 29 4.83 -7.05 -10.84
CA GLN A 29 4.28 -7.23 -9.49
C GLN A 29 2.94 -7.97 -9.54
N ASP A 30 2.03 -7.57 -10.42
CA ASP A 30 0.72 -8.19 -10.57
C ASP A 30 0.85 -9.66 -10.98
N GLU A 31 1.80 -9.99 -11.87
CA GLU A 31 2.08 -11.36 -12.26
C GLU A 31 2.59 -12.21 -11.10
N ARG A 32 3.51 -11.67 -10.30
CA ARG A 32 4.01 -12.35 -9.10
C ARG A 32 2.92 -12.60 -8.08
N ASP A 33 2.06 -11.61 -7.83
CA ASP A 33 0.95 -11.69 -6.88
C ASP A 33 -0.08 -12.72 -7.35
N ALA A 34 -0.41 -12.75 -8.65
CA ALA A 34 -1.31 -13.75 -9.23
C ALA A 34 -0.77 -15.17 -9.10
N ALA A 35 0.53 -15.37 -9.37
CA ALA A 35 1.19 -16.68 -9.22
C ALA A 35 1.20 -17.16 -7.77
N LEU A 36 1.48 -16.27 -6.83
CA LEU A 36 1.46 -16.57 -5.40
C LEU A 36 0.06 -16.93 -4.92
N LEU A 37 -0.95 -16.17 -5.34
CA LEU A 37 -2.35 -16.45 -5.01
C LEU A 37 -2.80 -17.79 -5.57
N HIS A 38 -2.40 -18.10 -6.81
CA HIS A 38 -2.71 -19.40 -7.43
C HIS A 38 -2.14 -20.57 -6.61
N LYS A 39 -0.88 -20.48 -6.19
CA LYS A 39 -0.24 -21.50 -5.32
C LYS A 39 -0.97 -21.65 -3.99
N LYS A 40 -1.36 -20.55 -3.35
CA LYS A 40 -2.13 -20.57 -2.10
C LYS A 40 -3.50 -21.23 -2.28
N LYS A 41 -4.20 -20.93 -3.37
CA LYS A 41 -5.50 -21.57 -3.69
C LYS A 41 -5.37 -23.07 -3.94
N GLN A 42 -4.31 -23.50 -4.62
CA GLN A 42 -4.04 -24.93 -4.81
C GLN A 42 -3.80 -25.64 -3.47
N LEU A 43 -2.95 -25.04 -2.63
CA LEU A 43 -2.67 -25.60 -1.30
C LEU A 43 -3.93 -25.66 -0.45
N TYR A 44 -4.74 -24.60 -0.47
CA TYR A 44 -6.03 -24.58 0.23
C TYR A 44 -6.95 -25.72 -0.22
N LYS A 45 -7.05 -25.94 -1.54
CA LYS A 45 -7.86 -27.01 -2.11
C LYS A 45 -7.39 -28.40 -1.64
N GLN A 46 -6.08 -28.63 -1.62
CA GLN A 46 -5.50 -29.90 -1.14
C GLN A 46 -5.82 -30.11 0.35
N GLU A 47 -5.67 -29.08 1.17
CA GLU A 47 -5.97 -29.15 2.60
C GLU A 47 -7.47 -29.31 2.87
N LEU A 48 -8.33 -28.68 2.03
CA LEU A 48 -9.77 -28.85 2.12
C LEU A 48 -10.19 -30.30 1.82
N ASP A 49 -9.63 -30.91 0.79
CA ASP A 49 -9.88 -32.32 0.45
C ASP A 49 -9.43 -33.24 1.58
N TRP A 50 -8.29 -32.95 2.22
CA TRP A 50 -7.84 -33.69 3.39
C TRP A 50 -8.82 -33.54 4.58
N MET A 51 -9.30 -32.33 4.88
CA MET A 51 -10.25 -32.06 5.95
C MET A 51 -11.60 -32.78 5.72
N ARG A 52 -12.07 -32.89 4.48
CA ARG A 52 -13.33 -33.57 4.12
C ARG A 52 -13.27 -35.08 4.31
N ARG A 53 -12.08 -35.68 4.36
CA ARG A 53 -11.89 -37.10 4.65
C ARG A 53 -12.07 -37.46 6.13
N GLN A 54 -12.49 -36.51 6.96
CA GLN A 54 -12.74 -36.66 8.40
C GLN A 54 -11.56 -37.27 9.16
N PRO A 55 -10.39 -36.60 9.23
CA PRO A 55 -9.27 -37.08 9.99
C PRO A 55 -9.64 -37.12 11.44
N GLN A 56 -9.42 -38.26 12.10
CA GLN A 56 -9.63 -38.39 13.55
C GLN A 56 -8.56 -37.59 14.28
N ALA A 57 -8.98 -36.55 15.00
CA ALA A 57 -8.10 -35.67 15.77
C ALA A 57 -7.56 -36.37 17.03
N ARG A 58 -6.62 -37.31 16.87
CA ARG A 58 -6.00 -38.02 18.01
C ARG A 58 -4.56 -37.59 18.32
N ALA A 59 -3.96 -36.71 17.54
CA ALA A 59 -2.58 -36.31 17.75
C ALA A 59 -2.38 -34.79 17.57
N THR A 60 -1.47 -34.24 18.36
CA THR A 60 -1.07 -32.82 18.31
C THR A 60 -0.68 -32.35 16.89
N LYS A 61 -0.11 -33.25 16.08
CA LYS A 61 0.24 -32.98 14.68
C LYS A 61 -0.97 -32.71 13.78
N GLN A 62 -2.09 -33.38 14.03
CA GLN A 62 -3.35 -33.16 13.29
C GLN A 62 -3.99 -31.85 13.68
N GLN A 63 -3.95 -31.48 14.95
CA GLN A 63 -4.46 -30.17 15.39
C GLN A 63 -3.66 -29.02 14.77
N ALA A 64 -2.34 -29.14 14.70
CA ALA A 64 -1.48 -28.15 14.04
C ALA A 64 -1.79 -28.01 12.54
N ARG A 65 -2.16 -29.11 11.87
CA ARG A 65 -2.58 -29.09 10.47
C ARG A 65 -3.94 -28.43 10.28
N ILE A 66 -4.88 -28.69 11.16
CA ILE A 66 -6.20 -28.04 11.19
C ILE A 66 -6.05 -26.52 11.38
N ASN A 67 -5.20 -26.10 12.31
CA ASN A 67 -4.92 -24.69 12.55
C ASN A 67 -4.32 -24.03 11.30
N ARG A 68 -3.34 -24.67 10.65
CA ARG A 68 -2.77 -24.18 9.37
C ARG A 68 -3.81 -24.07 8.26
N PHE A 69 -4.77 -24.97 8.21
CA PHE A 69 -5.89 -24.90 7.26
C PHE A 69 -6.74 -23.65 7.50
N HIS A 70 -7.07 -23.33 8.75
CA HIS A 70 -7.84 -22.15 9.10
C HIS A 70 -7.08 -20.86 8.77
N ASP A 71 -5.77 -20.82 9.04
CA ASP A 71 -4.91 -19.69 8.69
C ASP A 71 -4.84 -19.48 7.17
N LEU A 72 -4.66 -20.55 6.41
CA LEU A 72 -4.63 -20.53 4.95
C LEU A 72 -5.98 -20.09 4.35
N LYS A 73 -7.09 -20.55 4.94
CA LYS A 73 -8.43 -20.09 4.54
C LYS A 73 -8.59 -18.59 4.73
N LYS A 74 -8.11 -18.05 5.84
CA LYS A 74 -8.12 -16.63 6.13
C LYS A 74 -7.25 -15.86 5.12
N GLU A 75 -6.03 -16.29 4.86
CA GLU A 75 -5.14 -15.66 3.87
C GLU A 75 -5.74 -15.62 2.47
N VAL A 76 -6.40 -16.68 2.01
CA VAL A 76 -7.06 -16.75 0.69
C VAL A 76 -8.27 -15.84 0.63
N SER A 77 -9.03 -15.67 1.72
CA SER A 77 -10.18 -14.76 1.78
C SER A 77 -9.75 -13.30 1.91
N ASP A 78 -8.67 -13.02 2.66
CA ASP A 78 -8.15 -11.66 2.88
C ASP A 78 -7.43 -11.09 1.63
N THR A 79 -6.99 -11.93 0.69
CA THR A 79 -6.41 -11.47 -0.60
C THR A 79 -7.46 -10.85 -1.54
N THR A 80 -8.74 -10.93 -1.21
CA THR A 80 -9.81 -10.16 -1.86
C THR A 80 -10.11 -8.84 -1.16
N ALA A 81 -9.56 -8.62 0.03
CA ALA A 81 -9.62 -7.40 0.81
C ALA A 81 -8.20 -6.96 1.17
N ASP A 82 -7.77 -5.88 0.54
CA ASP A 82 -6.63 -5.02 0.88
C ASP A 82 -5.37 -5.69 1.47
N THR A 83 -4.34 -5.76 0.65
CA THR A 83 -2.98 -6.04 1.14
C THR A 83 -2.43 -4.77 1.75
N ASP A 84 -2.48 -4.65 3.07
CA ASP A 84 -1.72 -3.65 3.81
C ASP A 84 -0.21 -3.96 3.66
N LEU A 85 0.40 -3.38 2.66
CA LEU A 85 1.86 -3.30 2.56
C LEU A 85 2.30 -2.02 3.24
N ALA A 86 2.47 -2.09 4.56
CA ALA A 86 3.20 -1.06 5.29
C ALA A 86 4.67 -1.13 4.88
N MET A 87 5.07 -0.32 3.91
CA MET A 87 6.47 -0.09 3.62
C MET A 87 7.03 0.96 4.58
N ASN A 88 7.87 0.51 5.52
CA ASN A 88 8.69 1.41 6.31
C ASN A 88 9.80 1.98 5.43
N PHE A 89 9.74 3.26 5.17
CA PHE A 89 10.84 3.97 4.51
C PHE A 89 11.82 4.49 5.56
N GLU A 90 13.04 3.96 5.56
CA GLU A 90 14.14 4.59 6.27
C GLU A 90 14.52 5.88 5.54
N THR A 91 14.30 7.00 6.19
CA THR A 91 14.71 8.31 5.72
C THR A 91 16.23 8.47 5.85
N SER A 92 16.95 8.31 4.75
CA SER A 92 18.33 8.77 4.70
C SER A 92 18.37 10.30 4.67
N ARG A 93 19.04 10.88 5.65
CA ARG A 93 19.27 12.32 5.78
C ARG A 93 20.29 12.76 4.73
N ILE A 94 19.89 13.37 3.62
CA ILE A 94 20.77 14.26 2.86
C ILE A 94 19.90 15.08 1.87
N GLY A 95 19.88 16.40 2.03
CA GLY A 95 19.24 17.35 1.11
C GLY A 95 18.26 18.30 1.79
N LYS A 96 18.13 19.50 1.29
CA LYS A 96 17.11 20.46 1.78
C LYS A 96 15.72 19.87 1.56
N LYS A 97 15.06 19.51 2.64
CA LYS A 97 13.66 19.06 2.63
C LYS A 97 12.80 20.17 2.05
N VAL A 98 12.00 19.83 1.07
CA VAL A 98 11.07 20.77 0.44
C VAL A 98 9.67 20.60 1.02
N ILE A 99 9.19 19.36 1.03
CA ILE A 99 7.90 18.99 1.61
C ILE A 99 8.09 17.66 2.34
N GLU A 100 7.55 17.55 3.54
CA GLU A 100 7.58 16.32 4.31
C GLU A 100 6.20 16.03 4.91
N PHE A 101 5.69 14.83 4.64
CA PHE A 101 4.53 14.27 5.31
C PHE A 101 5.01 13.34 6.40
N LYS A 102 4.61 13.60 7.64
CA LYS A 102 4.92 12.76 8.80
C LYS A 102 3.65 12.15 9.36
N ASP A 103 3.50 10.85 9.14
CA ASP A 103 2.42 10.05 9.69
C ASP A 103 1.04 10.67 9.44
N VAL A 104 0.82 11.15 8.22
CA VAL A 104 -0.38 11.89 7.84
C VAL A 104 -1.53 10.94 7.61
N SER A 105 -2.64 11.19 8.29
CA SER A 105 -3.92 10.56 8.04
C SER A 105 -4.95 11.62 7.67
N PHE A 106 -5.83 11.29 6.74
CA PHE A 106 -6.91 12.16 6.31
C PHE A 106 -8.17 11.35 5.97
N ALA A 107 -9.32 11.82 6.42
CA ALA A 107 -10.61 11.25 6.12
C ALA A 107 -11.63 12.33 5.79
N TYR A 108 -12.51 12.05 4.82
CA TYR A 108 -13.76 12.78 4.63
C TYR A 108 -14.88 12.03 5.32
N ASP A 109 -15.48 12.61 6.36
CA ASP A 109 -16.51 11.96 7.17
C ASP A 109 -16.08 10.55 7.59
N ASP A 110 -16.74 9.51 7.07
CA ASP A 110 -16.44 8.10 7.38
C ASP A 110 -15.47 7.44 6.37
N LYS A 111 -15.06 8.18 5.32
CA LYS A 111 -14.18 7.65 4.28
C LYS A 111 -12.72 8.00 4.55
N GLN A 112 -11.94 7.01 4.94
CA GLN A 112 -10.50 7.13 5.07
C GLN A 112 -9.83 7.26 3.70
N ILE A 113 -9.06 8.32 3.49
CA ILE A 113 -8.35 8.58 2.23
C ILE A 113 -6.86 8.24 2.37
N LEU A 114 -6.23 8.71 3.45
CA LEU A 114 -4.83 8.45 3.76
C LEU A 114 -4.71 7.91 5.17
N GLN A 115 -3.83 6.93 5.37
CA GLN A 115 -3.49 6.36 6.67
C GLN A 115 -1.99 6.31 6.86
N HIS A 116 -1.50 6.94 7.93
CA HIS A 116 -0.10 6.88 8.33
C HIS A 116 0.88 7.11 7.17
N PHE A 117 0.56 8.10 6.35
CA PHE A 117 1.29 8.38 5.12
C PHE A 117 2.54 9.20 5.40
N ASN A 118 3.68 8.72 4.86
CA ASN A 118 4.96 9.41 4.96
C ASN A 118 5.50 9.67 3.54
N LEU A 119 5.91 10.90 3.30
CA LEU A 119 6.52 11.31 2.04
C LEU A 119 7.58 12.37 2.31
N LEU A 120 8.73 12.23 1.67
CA LEU A 120 9.75 13.26 1.63
C LEU A 120 9.98 13.69 0.18
N VAL A 121 9.73 14.95 -0.12
CA VAL A 121 10.06 15.58 -1.39
C VAL A 121 11.30 16.43 -1.20
N GLN A 122 12.29 16.20 -2.04
CA GLN A 122 13.54 16.94 -2.07
C GLN A 122 13.59 17.92 -3.23
N ALA A 123 14.52 18.86 -3.16
CA ALA A 123 14.76 19.78 -4.27
C ALA A 123 15.07 19.01 -5.58
N LYS A 124 14.49 19.45 -6.68
CA LYS A 124 14.60 18.84 -8.02
C LYS A 124 13.83 17.52 -8.23
N ASP A 125 13.13 17.02 -7.23
CA ASP A 125 12.27 15.85 -7.43
C ASP A 125 11.17 16.16 -8.46
N ARG A 126 10.88 15.14 -9.27
CA ARG A 126 9.74 15.12 -10.19
C ARG A 126 8.92 13.88 -9.88
N ILE A 127 7.76 14.09 -9.30
CA ILE A 127 6.90 13.03 -8.80
C ILE A 127 5.67 12.92 -9.68
N GLY A 128 5.38 11.73 -10.18
CA GLY A 128 4.11 11.37 -10.79
C GLY A 128 3.18 10.73 -9.77
N ILE A 129 1.92 11.13 -9.77
CA ILE A 129 0.88 10.52 -8.93
C ILE A 129 -0.13 9.87 -9.85
N VAL A 130 -0.33 8.56 -9.67
CA VAL A 130 -1.26 7.76 -10.46
C VAL A 130 -2.27 7.06 -9.54
N GLY A 131 -3.41 6.75 -10.07
CA GLY A 131 -4.47 6.05 -9.33
C GLY A 131 -5.83 6.25 -10.00
N ASP A 132 -6.80 5.47 -9.61
CA ASP A 132 -8.17 5.58 -10.10
C ASP A 132 -8.83 6.89 -9.64
N ASN A 133 -9.91 7.27 -10.29
CA ASN A 133 -10.67 8.43 -9.89
C ASN A 133 -11.33 8.19 -8.51
N GLY A 134 -11.24 9.20 -7.63
CA GLY A 134 -11.83 9.15 -6.31
C GLY A 134 -11.01 8.42 -5.24
N VAL A 135 -9.77 7.99 -5.53
CA VAL A 135 -8.88 7.36 -4.53
C VAL A 135 -8.17 8.36 -3.61
N GLY A 136 -8.20 9.67 -3.95
CA GLY A 136 -7.62 10.72 -3.11
C GLY A 136 -6.44 11.48 -3.70
N LYS A 137 -6.20 11.40 -5.03
CA LYS A 137 -5.12 12.16 -5.69
C LYS A 137 -5.26 13.67 -5.47
N SER A 138 -6.44 14.20 -5.70
CA SER A 138 -6.74 15.63 -5.45
C SER A 138 -6.64 16.00 -3.98
N THR A 139 -7.01 15.10 -3.08
CA THR A 139 -6.87 15.28 -1.64
C THR A 139 -5.39 15.42 -1.26
N LEU A 140 -4.52 14.57 -1.79
CA LEU A 140 -3.09 14.64 -1.56
C LEU A 140 -2.51 15.98 -2.06
N LEU A 141 -2.90 16.41 -3.25
CA LEU A 141 -2.47 17.71 -3.80
C LEU A 141 -2.97 18.90 -2.98
N ASN A 142 -4.20 18.83 -2.48
CA ASN A 142 -4.77 19.88 -1.63
C ASN A 142 -4.11 19.93 -0.25
N LEU A 143 -3.67 18.81 0.31
CA LEU A 143 -2.85 18.77 1.52
C LEU A 143 -1.48 19.42 1.30
N ILE A 144 -0.85 19.18 0.15
CA ILE A 144 0.41 19.83 -0.25
C ILE A 144 0.20 21.35 -0.43
N ALA A 145 -0.87 21.75 -1.08
CA ALA A 145 -1.19 23.15 -1.33
C ALA A 145 -1.63 23.92 -0.06
N GLY A 146 -1.91 23.22 1.04
CA GLY A 146 -2.38 23.82 2.28
C GLY A 146 -3.88 24.16 2.28
N SER A 147 -4.64 23.70 1.28
CA SER A 147 -6.09 23.89 1.20
C SER A 147 -6.87 22.95 2.10
N LEU A 148 -6.26 21.88 2.55
CA LEU A 148 -6.77 20.91 3.51
C LEU A 148 -5.76 20.71 4.63
N GLU A 149 -6.27 20.46 5.82
CA GLU A 149 -5.46 20.07 6.96
C GLU A 149 -5.59 18.57 7.23
N PRO A 150 -4.49 17.88 7.58
CA PRO A 150 -4.55 16.47 7.91
C PRO A 150 -5.39 16.25 9.18
N THR A 151 -6.10 15.14 9.24
CA THR A 151 -6.83 14.71 10.44
C THR A 151 -5.86 14.34 11.55
N ASP A 152 -4.72 13.75 11.19
CA ASP A 152 -3.63 13.38 12.08
C ASP A 152 -2.29 13.50 11.36
N GLY A 153 -1.21 13.64 12.12
CA GLY A 153 0.13 13.84 11.57
C GLY A 153 0.42 15.28 11.16
N GLN A 154 1.51 15.47 10.42
CA GLN A 154 1.99 16.79 10.02
C GLN A 154 2.40 16.84 8.56
N VAL A 155 2.06 17.93 7.87
CA VAL A 155 2.62 18.32 6.58
C VAL A 155 3.55 19.50 6.81
N ILE A 156 4.85 19.30 6.57
CA ILE A 156 5.88 20.33 6.74
C ILE A 156 6.31 20.81 5.36
N ILE A 157 6.17 22.11 5.14
CA ILE A 157 6.60 22.77 3.91
C ILE A 157 7.79 23.66 4.24
N GLY A 158 8.87 23.57 3.48
CA GLY A 158 10.08 24.38 3.67
C GLY A 158 9.77 25.87 3.55
N GLU A 159 10.43 26.71 4.36
CA GLU A 159 10.18 28.17 4.43
C GLU A 159 10.36 28.90 3.09
N THR A 160 11.18 28.36 2.21
CA THR A 160 11.47 28.95 0.89
C THR A 160 10.60 28.40 -0.24
N VAL A 161 9.70 27.48 0.05
CA VAL A 161 8.85 26.84 -0.96
C VAL A 161 7.71 27.76 -1.34
N ARG A 162 7.55 28.00 -2.63
CA ARG A 162 6.39 28.66 -3.22
C ARG A 162 5.61 27.63 -4.01
N ILE A 163 4.35 27.47 -3.70
CA ILE A 163 3.48 26.49 -4.37
C ILE A 163 2.67 27.23 -5.44
N ALA A 164 2.78 26.74 -6.68
CA ALA A 164 1.90 27.11 -7.77
C ALA A 164 1.01 25.90 -8.12
N TYR A 165 -0.28 26.14 -8.22
CA TYR A 165 -1.28 25.12 -8.54
C TYR A 165 -1.98 25.51 -9.85
N PHE A 166 -1.99 24.62 -10.84
CA PHE A 166 -2.56 24.85 -12.17
C PHE A 166 -3.70 23.89 -12.45
#